data_0d56cb7926237fb2441bce30debf7c3b
#
_entry.id   0d56cb7926237fb2441bce30debf7c3b
#
_cell.length_a   1.000
_cell.length_b   1.000
_cell.length_c   1.000
_cell.angle_alpha   90.00
_cell.angle_beta   90.00
_cell.angle_gamma   90.00
#
_symmetry.space_group_name_H-M   'P 1'
#
loop_
_entity.id
_entity.type
_entity.pdbx_description
1 polymer ?
#
loop_
_entity_poly.entity_id
_entity_poly.type
_entity_poly.pdbx_seq_one_letter_code
_entity_poly.pdbx_strand_id
1 'polypeptide(L)'
;MAMFHSLPSIHVKHQKNTAELESVIMPVPAEVTISMSQHIGAPCKPVVKVGDTVKVGQLIGDSEAAVSAPIHSSVSGKVKAIEQIFNARGAKSEAIVITTDGEQTIDETLAPPAIGAELEDVLVAARACGLMGLGGAGFPTSVKLVGLKSAAIDTLVINGAECEPYLTCDYRIMLEKTDLLLEGAELILRHMPGGRAVIGIENNKPKAIEKIKADAAAKGSKLEVLELKSRYPQGAEKVIVYEATGRVIPEGKLPSDVGVLVMNVGTVIKLAEYVKTGLPLTSRMVTVDGGAVAEPKNVWVPIGTKLEDIINFCGGYKGEPAEIILGGPMMGTSCRDDQTPISKTNNGLLVFNEKEAKMAAETACIRCGRCLRACPLSLSPAALDRAYHAEDVEALKALHVNLCMECGCCAYVCPAKRHLVVYNQLGKQMIKK
;
A
#
# COMPACT_ATOMS: atom_id res chain seq x y z
N MET A 1 -30.61 -4.38 -3.18
CA MET A 1 -29.18 -4.73 -3.13
C MET A 1 -29.07 -6.25 -3.16
N ALA A 2 -28.55 -6.87 -4.21
CA ALA A 2 -28.41 -8.34 -4.26
C ALA A 2 -27.40 -8.73 -3.17
N MET A 3 -27.79 -9.64 -2.28
CA MET A 3 -26.86 -10.21 -1.28
C MET A 3 -25.94 -11.21 -2.01
N PHE A 4 -24.72 -10.79 -2.30
CA PHE A 4 -23.70 -11.71 -2.76
C PHE A 4 -23.31 -12.65 -1.62
N HIS A 5 -22.97 -13.90 -1.95
CA HIS A 5 -22.42 -14.81 -0.96
C HIS A 5 -21.08 -14.27 -0.45
N SER A 6 -20.93 -14.14 0.86
CA SER A 6 -19.68 -13.63 1.43
C SER A 6 -18.53 -14.60 1.15
N LEU A 7 -17.42 -14.08 0.65
CA LEU A 7 -16.21 -14.87 0.43
C LEU A 7 -15.67 -15.45 1.74
N PRO A 8 -14.98 -16.60 1.70
CA PRO A 8 -14.24 -17.11 2.85
C PRO A 8 -13.26 -16.05 3.39
N SER A 9 -13.13 -16.00 4.69
CA SER A 9 -12.32 -14.99 5.40
C SER A 9 -11.97 -15.50 6.79
N ILE A 10 -11.06 -14.81 7.46
CA ILE A 10 -10.70 -15.10 8.84
C ILE A 10 -10.97 -13.90 9.72
N HIS A 11 -11.10 -14.16 11.01
CA HIS A 11 -11.10 -13.12 12.02
C HIS A 11 -9.70 -13.01 12.62
N VAL A 12 -9.13 -11.81 12.57
CA VAL A 12 -7.83 -11.47 13.19
C VAL A 12 -8.05 -10.42 14.27
N LYS A 13 -7.23 -10.43 15.31
CA LYS A 13 -7.27 -9.36 16.32
C LYS A 13 -6.84 -8.04 15.66
N HIS A 14 -7.66 -7.03 15.74
CA HIS A 14 -7.43 -5.78 15.00
C HIS A 14 -6.23 -4.97 15.48
N GLN A 15 -5.96 -4.93 16.80
CA GLN A 15 -4.81 -4.21 17.39
C GLN A 15 -4.69 -2.75 16.89
N LYS A 16 -5.82 -2.03 16.75
CA LYS A 16 -5.85 -0.66 16.19
C LYS A 16 -5.51 0.39 17.25
N ASN A 17 -4.34 0.28 17.89
CA ASN A 17 -3.97 1.07 19.07
C ASN A 17 -3.91 2.58 18.79
N THR A 18 -3.55 2.97 17.56
CA THR A 18 -3.39 4.36 17.14
C THR A 18 -4.62 4.95 16.42
N ALA A 19 -5.74 4.22 16.37
CA ALA A 19 -6.92 4.62 15.60
C ALA A 19 -7.51 5.99 16.04
N GLU A 20 -7.54 6.24 17.35
CA GLU A 20 -8.10 7.48 17.90
C GLU A 20 -7.07 8.61 18.08
N LEU A 21 -5.79 8.35 17.76
CA LEU A 21 -4.73 9.34 17.83
C LEU A 21 -4.66 10.12 16.51
N GLU A 22 -4.65 11.44 16.59
CA GLU A 22 -4.40 12.29 15.42
C GLU A 22 -3.01 12.05 14.85
N SER A 23 -2.87 12.25 13.54
CA SER A 23 -1.57 12.11 12.90
C SER A 23 -0.62 13.24 13.34
N VAL A 24 0.66 12.92 13.44
CA VAL A 24 1.72 13.88 13.79
C VAL A 24 2.74 13.97 12.67
N ILE A 25 3.38 15.12 12.52
CA ILE A 25 4.47 15.34 11.55
C ILE A 25 5.78 15.19 12.31
N MET A 26 6.65 14.28 11.86
CA MET A 26 7.99 14.18 12.45
C MET A 26 8.90 15.34 11.98
N PRO A 27 9.85 15.77 12.80
CA PRO A 27 10.90 16.66 12.36
C PRO A 27 11.70 16.07 11.19
N VAL A 28 12.26 16.92 10.35
CA VAL A 28 13.11 16.48 9.25
C VAL A 28 14.37 15.81 9.81
N PRO A 29 14.71 14.58 9.38
CA PRO A 29 15.93 13.92 9.83
C PRO A 29 17.17 14.62 9.25
N ALA A 30 18.33 14.40 9.85
CA ALA A 30 19.60 14.97 9.37
C ALA A 30 19.99 14.43 7.97
N GLU A 31 19.51 13.27 7.61
CA GLU A 31 19.81 12.59 6.35
C GLU A 31 18.61 11.75 5.87
N VAL A 32 18.37 11.72 4.57
CA VAL A 32 17.44 10.78 3.95
C VAL A 32 18.13 9.97 2.87
N THR A 33 17.70 8.71 2.68
CA THR A 33 18.19 7.82 1.65
C THR A 33 17.02 7.40 0.75
N ILE A 34 16.94 8.00 -0.45
CA ILE A 34 15.81 7.83 -1.36
C ILE A 34 16.16 6.79 -2.43
N SER A 35 15.55 5.60 -2.32
CA SER A 35 15.74 4.53 -3.30
C SER A 35 15.21 4.91 -4.68
N MET A 36 15.90 4.52 -5.73
CA MET A 36 15.44 4.64 -7.11
C MET A 36 14.47 3.52 -7.53
N SER A 37 14.22 2.54 -6.67
CA SER A 37 13.27 1.44 -6.89
C SER A 37 12.14 1.51 -5.85
N GLN A 38 11.11 2.31 -6.14
CA GLN A 38 9.99 2.55 -5.20
C GLN A 38 8.63 2.09 -5.74
N HIS A 39 8.57 1.52 -6.93
CA HIS A 39 7.34 1.08 -7.60
C HIS A 39 7.56 -0.22 -8.38
N ILE A 40 6.47 -0.86 -8.80
CA ILE A 40 6.50 -1.96 -9.76
C ILE A 40 6.87 -1.39 -11.14
N GLY A 41 7.74 -2.08 -11.85
CA GLY A 41 8.24 -1.69 -13.17
C GLY A 41 9.74 -1.42 -13.15
N ALA A 42 10.22 -0.65 -14.11
CA ALA A 42 11.64 -0.33 -14.22
C ALA A 42 12.06 0.69 -13.13
N PRO A 43 13.18 0.48 -12.43
CA PRO A 43 13.68 1.46 -11.48
C PRO A 43 14.01 2.79 -12.19
N CYS A 44 13.90 3.89 -11.47
CA CYS A 44 14.36 5.19 -11.93
C CYS A 44 15.89 5.27 -11.95
N LYS A 45 16.40 6.23 -12.71
CA LYS A 45 17.83 6.61 -12.69
C LYS A 45 17.94 7.99 -12.04
N PRO A 46 19.01 8.25 -11.26
CA PRO A 46 19.28 9.59 -10.75
C PRO A 46 19.39 10.61 -11.88
N VAL A 47 18.77 11.77 -11.71
CA VAL A 47 18.90 12.94 -12.62
C VAL A 47 19.70 14.07 -11.96
N VAL A 48 20.22 13.84 -10.75
CA VAL A 48 21.09 14.74 -9.99
C VAL A 48 22.44 14.06 -9.73
N LYS A 49 23.44 14.83 -9.32
CA LYS A 49 24.81 14.39 -9.05
C LYS A 49 25.20 14.66 -7.61
N VAL A 50 26.23 13.96 -7.13
CA VAL A 50 26.86 14.24 -5.84
C VAL A 50 27.36 15.69 -5.80
N GLY A 51 26.97 16.40 -4.75
CA GLY A 51 27.29 17.81 -4.57
C GLY A 51 26.17 18.77 -4.99
N ASP A 52 25.17 18.34 -5.75
CA ASP A 52 24.02 19.17 -6.12
C ASP A 52 23.20 19.57 -4.88
N THR A 53 22.69 20.78 -4.89
CA THR A 53 21.67 21.22 -3.93
C THR A 53 20.30 20.89 -4.49
N VAL A 54 19.42 20.32 -3.67
CA VAL A 54 18.06 19.93 -4.03
C VAL A 54 17.05 20.56 -3.08
N LYS A 55 15.83 20.75 -3.56
CA LYS A 55 14.71 21.32 -2.82
C LYS A 55 13.58 20.29 -2.68
N VAL A 56 12.68 20.50 -1.71
CA VAL A 56 11.51 19.64 -1.52
C VAL A 56 10.64 19.65 -2.78
N GLY A 57 10.33 18.47 -3.28
CA GLY A 57 9.51 18.29 -4.48
C GLY A 57 10.30 18.35 -5.80
N GLN A 58 11.59 18.71 -5.77
CA GLN A 58 12.42 18.66 -6.97
C GLN A 58 12.57 17.25 -7.51
N LEU A 59 12.48 17.07 -8.82
CA LEU A 59 12.72 15.80 -9.50
C LEU A 59 14.18 15.37 -9.30
N ILE A 60 14.40 14.17 -8.75
CA ILE A 60 15.73 13.60 -8.51
C ILE A 60 15.97 12.26 -9.20
N GLY A 61 14.90 11.60 -9.67
CA GLY A 61 15.00 10.34 -10.39
C GLY A 61 13.83 10.12 -11.33
N ASP A 62 14.09 9.62 -12.54
CA ASP A 62 13.05 9.29 -13.52
C ASP A 62 13.43 8.06 -14.37
N SER A 63 12.45 7.58 -15.14
CA SER A 63 12.61 6.48 -16.09
C SER A 63 11.68 6.68 -17.27
N GLU A 64 12.18 6.45 -18.48
CA GLU A 64 11.41 6.48 -19.73
C GLU A 64 10.53 5.23 -19.92
N ALA A 65 10.66 4.23 -19.05
CA ALA A 65 9.89 3.00 -19.15
C ALA A 65 8.39 3.27 -18.98
N ALA A 66 7.57 2.56 -19.76
CA ALA A 66 6.10 2.73 -19.73
C ALA A 66 5.49 2.48 -18.33
N VAL A 67 6.08 1.55 -17.56
CA VAL A 67 5.66 1.29 -16.17
C VAL A 67 6.71 1.86 -15.24
N SER A 68 6.56 3.13 -14.89
CA SER A 68 7.43 3.87 -13.98
C SER A 68 6.69 5.08 -13.38
N ALA A 69 7.24 5.65 -12.31
CA ALA A 69 6.79 6.88 -11.70
C ALA A 69 8.00 7.69 -11.20
N PRO A 70 8.09 9.00 -11.48
CA PRO A 70 9.20 9.86 -11.05
C PRO A 70 9.38 9.86 -9.54
N ILE A 71 10.60 10.18 -9.11
CA ILE A 71 11.00 10.28 -7.71
C ILE A 71 11.45 11.71 -7.43
N HIS A 72 10.91 12.27 -6.36
CA HIS A 72 11.18 13.65 -5.96
C HIS A 72 11.89 13.68 -4.61
N SER A 73 12.68 14.72 -4.38
CA SER A 73 13.30 14.94 -3.08
C SER A 73 12.23 15.21 -2.02
N SER A 74 12.33 14.52 -0.90
CA SER A 74 11.47 14.73 0.27
C SER A 74 11.96 15.83 1.19
N VAL A 75 13.17 16.31 0.97
CA VAL A 75 13.86 17.32 1.81
C VAL A 75 14.60 18.34 0.95
N SER A 76 14.91 19.50 1.52
CA SER A 76 15.93 20.39 0.98
C SER A 76 17.30 20.06 1.59
N GLY A 77 18.38 20.25 0.81
CA GLY A 77 19.72 19.93 1.26
C GLY A 77 20.68 19.61 0.12
N LYS A 78 21.74 18.87 0.41
CA LYS A 78 22.81 18.55 -0.52
C LYS A 78 22.93 17.06 -0.79
N VAL A 79 23.01 16.66 -2.04
CA VAL A 79 23.29 15.26 -2.44
C VAL A 79 24.69 14.88 -1.95
N LYS A 80 24.72 13.99 -0.95
CA LYS A 80 25.93 13.50 -0.31
C LYS A 80 26.57 12.35 -1.07
N ALA A 81 25.73 11.42 -1.52
CA ALA A 81 26.17 10.20 -2.23
C ALA A 81 25.07 9.67 -3.14
N ILE A 82 25.48 8.87 -4.13
CA ILE A 82 24.62 7.97 -4.90
C ILE A 82 25.24 6.58 -4.74
N GLU A 83 24.51 5.67 -4.11
CA GLU A 83 25.07 4.39 -3.70
C GLU A 83 24.07 3.23 -3.82
N GLN A 84 24.57 2.00 -3.70
CA GLN A 84 23.73 0.81 -3.69
C GLN A 84 23.28 0.50 -2.28
N ILE A 85 21.97 0.38 -2.07
CA ILE A 85 21.37 -0.05 -0.82
C ILE A 85 20.62 -1.36 -0.99
N PHE A 86 20.33 -2.04 0.12
CA PHE A 86 19.37 -3.14 0.13
C PHE A 86 17.99 -2.61 0.55
N ASN A 87 16.96 -2.97 -0.21
CA ASN A 87 15.58 -2.74 0.23
C ASN A 87 15.16 -3.80 1.27
N ALA A 88 13.98 -3.63 1.87
CA ALA A 88 13.46 -4.55 2.89
C ALA A 88 13.38 -6.02 2.44
N ARG A 89 13.31 -6.29 1.13
CA ARG A 89 13.28 -7.65 0.55
C ARG A 89 14.67 -8.19 0.20
N GLY A 90 15.73 -7.48 0.56
CA GLY A 90 17.11 -7.86 0.27
C GLY A 90 17.57 -7.67 -1.17
N ALA A 91 16.76 -7.02 -2.02
CA ALA A 91 17.19 -6.66 -3.37
C ALA A 91 18.02 -5.37 -3.35
N LYS A 92 19.10 -5.34 -4.15
CA LYS A 92 19.92 -4.14 -4.34
C LYS A 92 19.19 -3.12 -5.21
N SER A 93 19.26 -1.85 -4.84
CA SER A 93 18.81 -0.73 -5.65
C SER A 93 19.71 0.48 -5.44
N GLU A 94 19.88 1.27 -6.49
CA GLU A 94 20.53 2.57 -6.38
C GLU A 94 19.69 3.52 -5.52
N ALA A 95 20.33 4.38 -4.74
CA ALA A 95 19.68 5.36 -3.89
C ALA A 95 20.48 6.66 -3.84
N ILE A 96 19.79 7.76 -3.66
CA ILE A 96 20.35 9.09 -3.45
C ILE A 96 20.33 9.39 -1.95
N VAL A 97 21.49 9.67 -1.38
CA VAL A 97 21.63 10.09 0.00
C VAL A 97 21.71 11.64 0.02
N ILE A 98 20.82 12.26 0.80
CA ILE A 98 20.75 13.73 0.92
C ILE A 98 20.96 14.11 2.36
N THR A 99 21.99 14.92 2.63
CA THR A 99 22.15 15.62 3.93
C THR A 99 21.23 16.82 3.93
N THR A 100 20.33 16.91 4.89
CA THR A 100 19.32 17.95 4.95
C THR A 100 19.90 19.26 5.48
N ASP A 101 19.35 20.39 5.04
CA ASP A 101 19.70 21.73 5.57
C ASP A 101 18.77 22.16 6.72
N GLY A 102 17.71 21.40 6.97
CA GLY A 102 16.70 21.71 7.99
C GLY A 102 15.66 22.75 7.59
N GLU A 103 15.84 23.44 6.45
CA GLU A 103 14.99 24.58 6.03
C GLU A 103 13.69 24.12 5.35
N GLN A 104 13.68 22.92 4.75
CA GLN A 104 12.55 22.38 3.98
C GLN A 104 12.07 23.34 2.87
N THR A 105 13.02 23.98 2.21
CA THR A 105 12.75 24.88 1.09
C THR A 105 12.07 24.12 -0.04
N ILE A 106 10.86 24.54 -0.41
CA ILE A 106 10.10 23.96 -1.51
C ILE A 106 10.66 24.46 -2.85
N ASP A 107 10.69 23.60 -3.85
CA ASP A 107 11.07 23.97 -5.20
C ASP A 107 10.06 25.00 -5.75
N GLU A 108 10.55 26.19 -6.06
CA GLU A 108 9.76 27.33 -6.55
C GLU A 108 9.17 27.13 -7.94
N THR A 109 9.60 26.11 -8.66
CA THR A 109 9.03 25.75 -9.97
C THR A 109 7.74 24.96 -9.86
N LEU A 110 7.43 24.45 -8.66
CA LEU A 110 6.21 23.70 -8.42
C LEU A 110 4.99 24.62 -8.49
N ALA A 111 4.02 24.20 -9.26
CA ALA A 111 2.73 24.86 -9.37
C ALA A 111 1.61 23.82 -9.52
N PRO A 112 0.38 24.13 -9.08
CA PRO A 112 -0.78 23.31 -9.37
C PRO A 112 -0.89 23.04 -10.87
N PRO A 113 -1.04 21.78 -11.30
CA PRO A 113 -1.22 21.47 -12.72
C PRO A 113 -2.58 22.00 -13.21
N ALA A 114 -2.61 22.51 -14.44
CA ALA A 114 -3.87 22.83 -15.08
C ALA A 114 -4.60 21.53 -15.46
N ILE A 115 -5.77 21.31 -14.90
CA ILE A 115 -6.63 20.16 -15.21
C ILE A 115 -7.83 20.65 -16.02
N GLY A 116 -7.83 20.32 -17.31
CA GLY A 116 -8.94 20.58 -18.21
C GLY A 116 -9.99 19.47 -18.21
N ALA A 117 -10.67 19.29 -19.34
CA ALA A 117 -11.69 18.26 -19.52
C ALA A 117 -11.11 16.90 -19.93
N GLU A 118 -9.86 16.88 -20.40
CA GLU A 118 -9.24 15.69 -20.99
C GLU A 118 -8.65 14.77 -19.92
N LEU A 119 -8.81 13.46 -20.10
CA LEU A 119 -8.19 12.46 -19.21
C LEU A 119 -6.67 12.60 -19.20
N GLU A 120 -6.05 13.00 -20.31
CA GLU A 120 -4.62 13.14 -20.44
C GLU A 120 -4.02 14.10 -19.40
N ASP A 121 -4.72 15.18 -19.05
CA ASP A 121 -4.27 16.13 -18.01
C ASP A 121 -4.13 15.42 -16.65
N VAL A 122 -5.07 14.53 -16.31
CA VAL A 122 -5.04 13.75 -15.07
C VAL A 122 -3.91 12.69 -15.12
N LEU A 123 -3.68 12.06 -16.27
CA LEU A 123 -2.58 11.10 -16.44
C LEU A 123 -1.22 11.77 -16.27
N VAL A 124 -1.04 12.94 -16.89
CA VAL A 124 0.18 13.75 -16.77
C VAL A 124 0.37 14.19 -15.32
N ALA A 125 -0.68 14.70 -14.67
CA ALA A 125 -0.64 15.11 -13.26
C ALA A 125 -0.28 13.93 -12.33
N ALA A 126 -0.90 12.77 -12.50
CA ALA A 126 -0.59 11.57 -11.71
C ALA A 126 0.86 11.10 -11.89
N ARG A 127 1.41 11.20 -13.12
CA ARG A 127 2.82 10.90 -13.39
C ARG A 127 3.72 11.95 -12.73
N ALA A 128 3.49 13.23 -12.99
CA ALA A 128 4.30 14.32 -12.44
C ALA A 128 4.32 14.35 -10.90
N CYS A 129 3.22 13.94 -10.26
CA CYS A 129 3.17 13.72 -8.80
C CYS A 129 4.12 12.61 -8.32
N GLY A 130 4.63 11.75 -9.21
CA GLY A 130 5.33 10.53 -8.83
C GLY A 130 4.42 9.56 -8.06
N LEU A 131 3.12 9.57 -8.37
CA LEU A 131 2.10 8.85 -7.62
C LEU A 131 2.03 7.38 -8.02
N MET A 132 1.94 6.53 -7.03
CA MET A 132 1.71 5.10 -7.16
C MET A 132 0.62 4.61 -6.24
N GLY A 133 0.22 3.37 -6.37
CA GLY A 133 -0.73 2.73 -5.44
C GLY A 133 -0.17 2.70 -4.02
N LEU A 134 -0.77 3.48 -3.12
CA LEU A 134 -0.31 3.66 -1.75
C LEU A 134 -0.79 2.57 -0.78
N GLY A 135 -1.55 1.60 -1.26
CA GLY A 135 -2.03 0.45 -0.47
C GLY A 135 -1.04 -0.73 -0.38
N GLY A 136 0.23 -0.55 -0.74
CA GLY A 136 1.30 -1.54 -0.58
C GLY A 136 1.87 -2.12 -1.87
N ALA A 137 1.06 -2.36 -2.93
CA ALA A 137 1.54 -2.97 -4.18
C ALA A 137 2.45 -2.06 -5.03
N GLY A 138 2.29 -0.73 -4.94
CA GLY A 138 3.19 0.22 -5.57
C GLY A 138 3.11 0.26 -7.11
N PHE A 139 1.96 0.00 -7.71
CA PHE A 139 1.77 0.14 -9.15
C PHE A 139 1.59 1.62 -9.54
N PRO A 140 2.30 2.16 -10.57
CA PRO A 140 2.20 3.55 -10.97
C PRO A 140 0.76 3.98 -11.29
N THR A 141 0.28 5.05 -10.65
CA THR A 141 -1.12 5.47 -10.75
C THR A 141 -1.47 5.99 -12.14
N SER A 142 -0.58 6.73 -12.80
CA SER A 142 -0.77 7.19 -14.18
C SER A 142 -1.04 6.02 -15.13
N VAL A 143 -0.28 4.93 -15.01
CA VAL A 143 -0.46 3.71 -15.82
C VAL A 143 -1.80 3.03 -15.50
N LYS A 144 -2.19 2.97 -14.22
CA LYS A 144 -3.49 2.41 -13.82
C LYS A 144 -4.65 3.22 -14.40
N LEU A 145 -4.56 4.54 -14.38
CA LEU A 145 -5.60 5.44 -14.90
C LEU A 145 -5.75 5.40 -16.43
N VAL A 146 -4.73 4.94 -17.18
CA VAL A 146 -4.86 4.70 -18.64
C VAL A 146 -6.05 3.76 -18.95
N GLY A 147 -6.39 2.86 -18.04
CA GLY A 147 -7.57 2.01 -18.17
C GLY A 147 -8.88 2.78 -18.41
N LEU A 148 -8.98 4.03 -17.96
CA LEU A 148 -10.14 4.90 -18.20
C LEU A 148 -10.31 5.32 -19.67
N LYS A 149 -9.30 5.12 -20.54
CA LYS A 149 -9.45 5.28 -21.99
C LYS A 149 -10.39 4.22 -22.59
N SER A 150 -10.65 3.14 -21.87
CA SER A 150 -11.63 2.13 -22.25
C SER A 150 -12.99 2.47 -21.66
N ALA A 151 -14.01 2.58 -22.49
CA ALA A 151 -15.40 2.78 -22.05
C ALA A 151 -15.99 1.62 -21.22
N ALA A 152 -15.24 0.53 -21.05
CA ALA A 152 -15.66 -0.64 -20.29
C ALA A 152 -15.57 -0.44 -18.76
N ILE A 153 -14.82 0.58 -18.26
CA ILE A 153 -14.72 0.85 -16.83
C ILE A 153 -15.89 1.72 -16.38
N ASP A 154 -16.78 1.15 -15.58
CA ASP A 154 -18.00 1.78 -15.07
C ASP A 154 -18.00 1.99 -13.54
N THR A 155 -17.05 1.40 -12.82
CA THR A 155 -17.03 1.47 -11.36
C THR A 155 -15.64 1.81 -10.82
N LEU A 156 -15.54 2.93 -10.08
CA LEU A 156 -14.39 3.23 -9.22
C LEU A 156 -14.63 2.64 -7.84
N VAL A 157 -13.76 1.73 -7.42
CA VAL A 157 -13.74 1.20 -6.05
C VAL A 157 -12.56 1.82 -5.30
N ILE A 158 -12.88 2.66 -4.31
CA ILE A 158 -11.88 3.22 -3.41
C ILE A 158 -11.72 2.28 -2.22
N ASN A 159 -10.52 1.78 -2.03
CA ASN A 159 -10.21 0.85 -0.95
C ASN A 159 -9.83 1.63 0.31
N GLY A 160 -10.76 1.72 1.25
CA GLY A 160 -10.60 2.24 2.61
C GLY A 160 -10.77 1.15 3.68
N ALA A 161 -10.68 -0.14 3.30
CA ALA A 161 -10.91 -1.26 4.23
C ALA A 161 -9.88 -1.29 5.36
N GLU A 162 -8.56 -1.21 5.04
CA GLU A 162 -7.45 -1.27 6.00
C GLU A 162 -7.59 -2.44 6.98
N CYS A 163 -7.66 -3.67 6.41
CA CYS A 163 -7.94 -4.89 7.16
C CYS A 163 -6.73 -5.49 7.89
N GLU A 164 -5.51 -5.03 7.60
CA GLU A 164 -4.29 -5.47 8.29
C GLU A 164 -4.34 -5.07 9.78
N PRO A 165 -4.01 -5.98 10.71
CA PRO A 165 -3.87 -5.61 12.13
C PRO A 165 -2.87 -4.46 12.33
N TYR A 166 -3.03 -3.71 13.39
CA TYR A 166 -2.26 -2.52 13.79
C TYR A 166 -2.47 -1.30 12.89
N LEU A 167 -2.52 -1.43 11.56
CA LEU A 167 -2.54 -0.29 10.64
C LEU A 167 -3.79 0.58 10.82
N THR A 168 -3.59 1.90 10.91
CA THR A 168 -4.63 2.91 11.08
C THR A 168 -4.40 4.17 10.25
N CYS A 169 -3.35 4.22 9.43
CA CYS A 169 -3.00 5.37 8.61
C CYS A 169 -4.09 5.72 7.58
N ASP A 170 -4.72 4.72 6.93
CA ASP A 170 -5.81 4.96 5.98
C ASP A 170 -7.09 5.44 6.73
N TYR A 171 -7.36 4.90 7.92
CA TYR A 171 -8.46 5.38 8.76
C TYR A 171 -8.25 6.85 9.16
N ARG A 172 -7.05 7.20 9.61
CA ARG A 172 -6.74 8.59 10.00
C ARG A 172 -6.83 9.54 8.82
N ILE A 173 -6.28 9.18 7.67
CA ILE A 173 -6.34 10.05 6.50
C ILE A 173 -7.78 10.24 5.99
N MET A 174 -8.66 9.24 6.13
CA MET A 174 -10.09 9.36 5.85
C MET A 174 -10.77 10.40 6.73
N LEU A 175 -10.41 10.46 8.02
CA LEU A 175 -10.96 11.43 8.97
C LEU A 175 -10.37 12.84 8.77
N GLU A 176 -9.08 12.93 8.53
CA GLU A 176 -8.34 14.20 8.51
C GLU A 176 -8.39 14.91 7.16
N LYS A 177 -8.59 14.17 6.05
CA LYS A 177 -8.56 14.69 4.68
C LYS A 177 -9.79 14.29 3.84
N THR A 178 -10.96 14.22 4.47
CA THR A 178 -12.22 13.81 3.80
C THR A 178 -12.52 14.67 2.58
N ASP A 179 -12.27 15.98 2.64
CA ASP A 179 -12.52 16.90 1.52
C ASP A 179 -11.71 16.52 0.28
N LEU A 180 -10.43 16.22 0.46
CA LEU A 180 -9.55 15.77 -0.63
C LEU A 180 -9.96 14.40 -1.18
N LEU A 181 -10.51 13.52 -0.33
CA LEU A 181 -11.06 12.24 -0.78
C LEU A 181 -12.24 12.45 -1.73
N LEU A 182 -13.19 13.31 -1.37
CA LEU A 182 -14.36 13.62 -2.20
C LEU A 182 -13.94 14.29 -3.53
N GLU A 183 -13.05 15.26 -3.47
CA GLU A 183 -12.51 15.95 -4.66
C GLU A 183 -11.77 14.98 -5.59
N GLY A 184 -10.96 14.07 -5.04
CA GLY A 184 -10.24 13.08 -5.83
C GLY A 184 -11.17 12.05 -6.48
N ALA A 185 -12.22 11.62 -5.78
CA ALA A 185 -13.24 10.76 -6.35
C ALA A 185 -13.98 11.44 -7.50
N GLU A 186 -14.39 12.69 -7.33
CA GLU A 186 -15.06 13.48 -8.38
C GLU A 186 -14.15 13.75 -9.58
N LEU A 187 -12.85 14.03 -9.34
CA LEU A 187 -11.86 14.21 -10.40
C LEU A 187 -11.81 12.98 -11.32
N ILE A 188 -11.79 11.78 -10.75
CA ILE A 188 -11.74 10.53 -11.52
C ILE A 188 -13.08 10.26 -12.21
N LEU A 189 -14.21 10.49 -11.51
CA LEU A 189 -15.54 10.26 -12.05
C LEU A 189 -15.87 11.13 -13.28
N ARG A 190 -15.28 12.33 -13.43
CA ARG A 190 -15.43 13.16 -14.62
C ARG A 190 -15.03 12.44 -15.91
N HIS A 191 -14.11 11.47 -15.80
CA HIS A 191 -13.60 10.66 -16.91
C HIS A 191 -14.26 9.28 -17.01
N MET A 192 -15.38 9.09 -16.28
CA MET A 192 -16.19 7.85 -16.28
C MET A 192 -17.67 8.20 -16.55
N PRO A 193 -18.05 8.56 -17.78
CA PRO A 193 -19.43 8.95 -18.08
C PRO A 193 -20.43 7.85 -17.71
N GLY A 194 -21.40 8.17 -16.84
CA GLY A 194 -22.36 7.20 -16.31
C GLY A 194 -21.79 6.23 -15.25
N GLY A 195 -20.51 6.38 -14.91
CA GLY A 195 -19.86 5.56 -13.89
C GLY A 195 -20.27 5.94 -12.47
N ARG A 196 -19.93 5.04 -11.52
CA ARG A 196 -20.14 5.26 -10.08
C ARG A 196 -18.84 5.14 -9.31
N ALA A 197 -18.77 5.80 -8.16
CA ALA A 197 -17.67 5.64 -7.20
C ALA A 197 -18.18 5.06 -5.88
N VAL A 198 -17.49 4.06 -5.36
CA VAL A 198 -17.83 3.41 -4.10
C VAL A 198 -16.56 3.32 -3.25
N ILE A 199 -16.62 3.82 -2.01
CA ILE A 199 -15.56 3.56 -1.02
C ILE A 199 -15.98 2.41 -0.09
N GLY A 200 -15.16 1.36 -0.04
CA GLY A 200 -15.35 0.24 0.89
C GLY A 200 -14.61 0.51 2.20
N ILE A 201 -15.34 0.56 3.32
CA ILE A 201 -14.80 0.82 4.66
C ILE A 201 -15.31 -0.26 5.61
N GLU A 202 -14.42 -0.87 6.40
CA GLU A 202 -14.84 -1.83 7.43
C GLU A 202 -15.64 -1.18 8.56
N ASN A 203 -16.67 -1.88 9.05
CA ASN A 203 -17.59 -1.40 10.08
C ASN A 203 -16.97 -1.17 11.47
N ASN A 204 -15.69 -1.50 11.65
CA ASN A 204 -14.90 -1.11 12.81
C ASN A 204 -14.40 0.35 12.75
N LYS A 205 -14.78 1.12 11.72
CA LYS A 205 -14.42 2.52 11.48
C LYS A 205 -15.68 3.43 11.40
N PRO A 206 -16.58 3.39 12.39
CA PRO A 206 -17.88 4.07 12.30
C PRO A 206 -17.74 5.59 12.10
N LYS A 207 -16.77 6.25 12.76
CA LYS A 207 -16.53 7.69 12.61
C LYS A 207 -16.18 8.10 11.18
N ALA A 208 -15.36 7.30 10.47
CA ALA A 208 -15.02 7.57 9.07
C ALA A 208 -16.24 7.36 8.17
N ILE A 209 -17.01 6.29 8.39
CA ILE A 209 -18.24 6.00 7.65
C ILE A 209 -19.25 7.16 7.79
N GLU A 210 -19.52 7.59 9.02
CA GLU A 210 -20.45 8.68 9.32
C GLU A 210 -19.97 10.00 8.72
N LYS A 211 -18.69 10.35 8.92
CA LYS A 211 -18.11 11.59 8.41
C LYS A 211 -18.17 11.65 6.89
N ILE A 212 -17.71 10.60 6.18
CA ILE A 212 -17.69 10.59 4.72
C ILE A 212 -19.12 10.65 4.16
N LYS A 213 -20.10 9.94 4.75
CA LYS A 213 -21.50 10.02 4.36
C LYS A 213 -22.06 11.43 4.53
N ALA A 214 -21.78 12.08 5.67
CA ALA A 214 -22.25 13.43 5.96
C ALA A 214 -21.63 14.47 5.01
N ASP A 215 -20.30 14.44 4.84
CA ASP A 215 -19.57 15.38 3.99
C ASP A 215 -19.94 15.19 2.51
N ALA A 216 -20.12 13.95 2.05
CA ALA A 216 -20.57 13.65 0.69
C ALA A 216 -21.98 14.22 0.44
N ALA A 217 -22.91 14.02 1.37
CA ALA A 217 -24.26 14.57 1.26
C ALA A 217 -24.24 16.11 1.26
N ALA A 218 -23.45 16.74 2.15
CA ALA A 218 -23.35 18.20 2.23
C ALA A 218 -22.78 18.84 0.95
N LYS A 219 -21.86 18.14 0.28
CA LYS A 219 -21.21 18.62 -0.96
C LYS A 219 -21.89 18.13 -2.24
N GLY A 220 -22.94 17.32 -2.16
CA GLY A 220 -23.59 16.70 -3.32
C GLY A 220 -22.67 15.74 -4.09
N SER A 221 -21.69 15.14 -3.42
CA SER A 221 -20.77 14.17 -4.03
C SER A 221 -21.50 12.87 -4.37
N LYS A 222 -21.09 12.23 -5.47
CA LYS A 222 -21.61 10.94 -5.92
C LYS A 222 -20.87 9.75 -5.31
N LEU A 223 -19.95 9.98 -4.37
CA LEU A 223 -19.23 8.91 -3.68
C LEU A 223 -20.18 8.15 -2.74
N GLU A 224 -20.39 6.87 -3.03
CA GLU A 224 -21.16 5.96 -2.19
C GLU A 224 -20.27 5.32 -1.14
N VAL A 225 -20.76 5.15 0.09
CA VAL A 225 -20.05 4.42 1.16
C VAL A 225 -20.60 3.01 1.28
N LEU A 226 -19.78 2.02 0.99
CA LEU A 226 -20.05 0.62 1.23
C LEU A 226 -19.47 0.19 2.58
N GLU A 227 -20.35 -0.10 3.52
CA GLU A 227 -19.95 -0.63 4.81
C GLU A 227 -19.63 -2.12 4.70
N LEU A 228 -18.37 -2.46 4.95
CA LEU A 228 -17.83 -3.81 4.87
C LEU A 228 -17.78 -4.46 6.25
N LYS A 229 -17.92 -5.78 6.32
CA LYS A 229 -17.69 -6.52 7.57
C LYS A 229 -16.20 -6.51 7.93
N SER A 230 -15.88 -6.26 9.21
CA SER A 230 -14.51 -6.33 9.71
C SER A 230 -14.02 -7.77 9.74
N ARG A 231 -13.25 -8.14 8.73
CA ARG A 231 -12.66 -9.48 8.54
C ARG A 231 -11.46 -9.39 7.59
N TYR A 232 -10.62 -10.39 7.61
CA TYR A 232 -9.42 -10.42 6.81
C TYR A 232 -9.52 -11.52 5.70
N PRO A 233 -9.17 -11.26 4.43
CA PRO A 233 -8.54 -10.07 3.86
C PRO A 233 -9.52 -9.16 3.10
N GLN A 234 -10.31 -8.38 3.80
CA GLN A 234 -11.39 -7.56 3.24
C GLN A 234 -10.90 -6.53 2.19
N GLY A 235 -9.70 -5.96 2.42
CA GLY A 235 -9.08 -4.98 1.52
C GLY A 235 -8.29 -5.58 0.35
N ALA A 236 -8.22 -6.90 0.21
CA ALA A 236 -7.57 -7.51 -0.94
C ALA A 236 -8.33 -7.18 -2.24
N GLU A 237 -7.62 -6.78 -3.29
CA GLU A 237 -8.20 -6.21 -4.52
C GLU A 237 -9.33 -7.09 -5.11
N LYS A 238 -9.12 -8.41 -5.23
CA LYS A 238 -10.15 -9.33 -5.74
C LYS A 238 -11.35 -9.46 -4.81
N VAL A 239 -11.13 -9.33 -3.49
CA VAL A 239 -12.21 -9.40 -2.49
C VAL A 239 -13.04 -8.14 -2.52
N ILE A 240 -12.42 -6.95 -2.46
CA ILE A 240 -13.16 -5.69 -2.42
C ILE A 240 -13.91 -5.43 -3.73
N VAL A 241 -13.39 -5.85 -4.89
CA VAL A 241 -14.11 -5.79 -6.16
C VAL A 241 -15.38 -6.64 -6.10
N TYR A 242 -15.28 -7.86 -5.60
CA TYR A 242 -16.43 -8.75 -5.45
C TYR A 242 -17.47 -8.18 -4.47
N GLU A 243 -17.02 -7.70 -3.29
CA GLU A 243 -17.91 -7.10 -2.28
C GLU A 243 -18.63 -5.84 -2.81
N ALA A 244 -17.94 -5.04 -3.63
CA ALA A 244 -18.51 -3.79 -4.16
C ALA A 244 -19.39 -3.99 -5.40
N THR A 245 -19.14 -5.03 -6.21
CA THR A 245 -19.74 -5.15 -7.55
C THR A 245 -20.36 -6.52 -7.85
N GLY A 246 -20.03 -7.55 -7.09
CA GLY A 246 -20.37 -8.96 -7.39
C GLY A 246 -19.55 -9.56 -8.54
N ARG A 247 -18.62 -8.79 -9.14
CA ARG A 247 -17.82 -9.24 -10.27
C ARG A 247 -16.62 -10.07 -9.78
N VAL A 248 -16.36 -11.18 -10.48
CA VAL A 248 -15.21 -12.05 -10.19
C VAL A 248 -14.10 -11.76 -11.18
N ILE A 249 -12.90 -11.46 -10.68
CA ILE A 249 -11.71 -11.24 -11.51
C ILE A 249 -11.10 -12.63 -11.82
N PRO A 250 -11.07 -13.07 -13.10
CA PRO A 250 -10.48 -14.36 -13.48
C PRO A 250 -8.97 -14.44 -13.20
N GLU A 251 -8.41 -15.65 -13.28
CA GLU A 251 -6.97 -15.86 -13.18
C GLU A 251 -6.23 -15.12 -14.30
N GLY A 252 -5.12 -14.44 -13.96
CA GLY A 252 -4.32 -13.66 -14.91
C GLY A 252 -4.96 -12.34 -15.38
N LYS A 253 -6.19 -12.04 -14.93
CA LYS A 253 -6.91 -10.81 -15.27
C LYS A 253 -6.80 -9.74 -14.20
N LEU A 254 -7.06 -8.50 -14.60
CA LEU A 254 -7.04 -7.29 -13.76
C LEU A 254 -8.48 -6.81 -13.45
N PRO A 255 -8.68 -5.95 -12.45
CA PRO A 255 -9.97 -5.31 -12.20
C PRO A 255 -10.57 -4.61 -13.42
N SER A 256 -9.73 -3.99 -14.25
CA SER A 256 -10.13 -3.33 -15.52
C SER A 256 -10.79 -4.29 -16.51
N ASP A 257 -10.38 -5.56 -16.53
CA ASP A 257 -11.00 -6.57 -17.41
C ASP A 257 -12.45 -6.89 -17.02
N VAL A 258 -12.84 -6.52 -15.82
CA VAL A 258 -14.23 -6.66 -15.31
C VAL A 258 -14.90 -5.30 -15.08
N GLY A 259 -14.40 -4.24 -15.71
CA GLY A 259 -15.00 -2.91 -15.69
C GLY A 259 -14.79 -2.12 -14.38
N VAL A 260 -13.78 -2.46 -13.59
CA VAL A 260 -13.54 -1.84 -12.29
C VAL A 260 -12.16 -1.19 -12.23
N LEU A 261 -12.10 0.04 -11.73
CA LEU A 261 -10.88 0.71 -11.33
C LEU A 261 -10.77 0.66 -9.80
N VAL A 262 -9.71 0.06 -9.26
CA VAL A 262 -9.49 0.01 -7.80
C VAL A 262 -8.37 0.97 -7.41
N MET A 263 -8.61 1.84 -6.44
CA MET A 263 -7.60 2.75 -5.91
C MET A 263 -7.61 2.75 -4.37
N ASN A 264 -6.44 2.77 -3.74
CA ASN A 264 -6.36 2.98 -2.29
C ASN A 264 -6.79 4.42 -1.94
N VAL A 265 -7.41 4.61 -0.78
CA VAL A 265 -7.93 5.91 -0.32
C VAL A 265 -6.83 6.98 -0.27
N GLY A 266 -5.63 6.66 0.24
CA GLY A 266 -4.50 7.60 0.27
C GLY A 266 -4.02 8.01 -1.12
N THR A 267 -4.13 7.11 -2.12
CA THR A 267 -3.79 7.43 -3.52
C THR A 267 -4.76 8.47 -4.10
N VAL A 268 -6.06 8.32 -3.85
CA VAL A 268 -7.09 9.26 -4.31
C VAL A 268 -6.89 10.64 -3.66
N ILE A 269 -6.67 10.65 -2.35
CA ILE A 269 -6.40 11.88 -1.58
C ILE A 269 -5.14 12.59 -2.09
N LYS A 270 -4.03 11.85 -2.32
CA LYS A 270 -2.78 12.47 -2.79
C LYS A 270 -2.89 13.03 -4.22
N LEU A 271 -3.66 12.38 -5.08
CA LEU A 271 -3.94 12.91 -6.42
C LEU A 271 -4.65 14.26 -6.33
N ALA A 272 -5.70 14.37 -5.51
CA ALA A 272 -6.42 15.63 -5.30
C ALA A 272 -5.52 16.71 -4.66
N GLU A 273 -4.72 16.34 -3.67
CA GLU A 273 -3.77 17.24 -3.02
C GLU A 273 -2.76 17.80 -4.03
N TYR A 274 -2.21 16.94 -4.90
CA TYR A 274 -1.27 17.36 -5.95
C TYR A 274 -1.91 18.34 -6.94
N VAL A 275 -3.12 18.05 -7.38
CA VAL A 275 -3.86 18.95 -8.30
C VAL A 275 -4.11 20.32 -7.68
N LYS A 276 -4.27 20.41 -6.36
CA LYS A 276 -4.45 21.68 -5.64
C LYS A 276 -3.15 22.45 -5.37
N THR A 277 -2.07 21.71 -5.12
CA THR A 277 -0.84 22.32 -4.55
C THR A 277 0.36 22.27 -5.47
N GLY A 278 0.38 21.34 -6.43
CA GLY A 278 1.57 21.05 -7.22
C GLY A 278 2.67 20.29 -6.45
N LEU A 279 2.49 20.01 -5.15
CA LEU A 279 3.49 19.32 -4.35
C LEU A 279 3.44 17.79 -4.62
N PRO A 280 4.51 17.19 -5.21
CA PRO A 280 4.53 15.76 -5.52
C PRO A 280 4.56 14.90 -4.26
N LEU A 281 4.60 13.56 -4.44
CA LEU A 281 4.63 12.61 -3.34
C LEU A 281 6.01 12.60 -2.66
N THR A 282 6.17 13.40 -1.62
CA THR A 282 7.41 13.59 -0.83
C THR A 282 7.31 13.00 0.57
N SER A 283 6.11 12.74 1.07
CA SER A 283 5.90 12.19 2.42
C SER A 283 4.81 11.13 2.44
N ARG A 284 4.82 10.29 3.46
CA ARG A 284 3.83 9.24 3.70
C ARG A 284 3.32 9.30 5.14
N MET A 285 2.02 9.04 5.33
CA MET A 285 1.53 8.66 6.65
C MET A 285 1.83 7.18 6.89
N VAL A 286 2.47 6.89 8.02
CA VAL A 286 2.90 5.56 8.44
C VAL A 286 2.35 5.30 9.84
N THR A 287 1.67 4.18 10.03
CA THR A 287 1.35 3.69 11.37
C THR A 287 2.61 3.08 11.99
N VAL A 288 3.05 3.58 13.12
CA VAL A 288 4.16 3.03 13.91
C VAL A 288 3.59 2.39 15.16
N ASP A 289 3.73 1.06 15.33
CA ASP A 289 3.12 0.32 16.43
C ASP A 289 3.87 -1.00 16.69
N GLY A 290 3.42 -1.79 17.64
CA GLY A 290 4.00 -3.06 18.06
C GLY A 290 4.49 -3.04 19.50
N GLY A 291 4.65 -4.20 20.10
CA GLY A 291 4.98 -4.32 21.51
C GLY A 291 6.36 -3.78 21.92
N ALA A 292 7.25 -3.54 20.95
CA ALA A 292 8.56 -2.96 21.18
C ALA A 292 8.66 -1.48 20.76
N VAL A 293 7.56 -0.80 20.45
CA VAL A 293 7.48 0.66 20.25
C VAL A 293 7.06 1.34 21.56
N ALA A 294 7.79 2.36 21.97
CA ALA A 294 7.47 3.04 23.24
C ALA A 294 6.18 3.86 23.15
N GLU A 295 6.01 4.64 22.10
CA GLU A 295 4.87 5.53 21.88
C GLU A 295 4.28 5.34 20.48
N PRO A 296 3.33 4.40 20.28
CA PRO A 296 2.68 4.19 18.99
C PRO A 296 2.01 5.45 18.45
N LYS A 297 2.19 5.72 17.14
CA LYS A 297 1.67 6.94 16.48
C LYS A 297 1.31 6.67 15.02
N ASN A 298 0.49 7.54 14.42
CA ASN A 298 0.43 7.73 12.98
C ASN A 298 1.29 8.94 12.62
N VAL A 299 2.32 8.74 11.82
CA VAL A 299 3.37 9.75 11.57
C VAL A 299 3.43 10.09 10.09
N TRP A 300 3.42 11.38 9.77
CA TRP A 300 3.84 11.87 8.45
C TRP A 300 5.36 11.87 8.37
N VAL A 301 5.89 11.03 7.50
CA VAL A 301 7.32 10.75 7.37
C VAL A 301 7.82 11.20 6.00
N PRO A 302 8.90 12.00 5.90
CA PRO A 302 9.59 12.25 4.64
C PRO A 302 10.09 10.93 4.02
N ILE A 303 9.84 10.72 2.72
CA ILE A 303 10.30 9.52 2.03
C ILE A 303 11.83 9.45 2.06
N GLY A 304 12.39 8.28 2.40
CA GLY A 304 13.82 8.11 2.56
C GLY A 304 14.33 8.21 4.01
N THR A 305 13.48 8.55 4.97
CA THR A 305 13.83 8.55 6.40
C THR A 305 14.12 7.11 6.84
N LYS A 306 15.18 6.91 7.61
CA LYS A 306 15.53 5.61 8.19
C LYS A 306 14.51 5.18 9.24
N LEU A 307 14.28 3.86 9.36
CA LEU A 307 13.35 3.34 10.37
C LEU A 307 13.78 3.70 11.78
N GLU A 308 15.09 3.72 12.07
CA GLU A 308 15.66 4.15 13.35
C GLU A 308 15.18 5.56 13.75
N ASP A 309 15.22 6.54 12.82
CA ASP A 309 14.79 7.91 13.09
C ASP A 309 13.28 7.97 13.42
N ILE A 310 12.48 7.18 12.71
CA ILE A 310 11.03 7.10 12.94
C ILE A 310 10.74 6.46 14.30
N ILE A 311 11.43 5.38 14.64
CA ILE A 311 11.29 4.69 15.93
C ILE A 311 11.70 5.63 17.07
N ASN A 312 12.82 6.34 16.93
CA ASN A 312 13.30 7.31 17.91
C ASN A 312 12.29 8.46 18.12
N PHE A 313 11.66 8.96 17.05
CA PHE A 313 10.56 9.94 17.15
C PHE A 313 9.34 9.38 17.89
N CYS A 314 9.13 8.07 17.86
CA CYS A 314 8.10 7.37 18.61
C CYS A 314 8.57 6.91 20.01
N GLY A 315 9.53 7.63 20.62
CA GLY A 315 10.03 7.37 21.97
C GLY A 315 11.09 6.27 22.06
N GLY A 316 11.54 5.74 20.95
CA GLY A 316 12.53 4.67 20.87
C GLY A 316 11.94 3.27 21.08
N TYR A 317 12.82 2.32 21.29
CA TYR A 317 12.46 0.93 21.59
C TYR A 317 11.97 0.77 23.02
N LYS A 318 10.91 0.00 23.19
CA LYS A 318 10.44 -0.48 24.49
C LYS A 318 10.94 -1.90 24.73
N GLY A 319 12.11 -2.01 25.31
CA GLY A 319 12.82 -3.29 25.47
C GLY A 319 13.54 -3.73 24.18
N GLU A 320 13.91 -5.00 24.11
CA GLU A 320 14.63 -5.56 22.98
C GLU A 320 13.69 -5.84 21.79
N PRO A 321 13.93 -5.24 20.61
CA PRO A 321 13.18 -5.57 19.40
C PRO A 321 13.59 -6.96 18.89
N ALA A 322 12.63 -7.76 18.49
CA ALA A 322 12.87 -9.09 17.92
C ALA A 322 12.56 -9.15 16.41
N GLU A 323 11.64 -8.32 15.94
CA GLU A 323 11.29 -8.26 14.51
C GLU A 323 10.80 -6.86 14.13
N ILE A 324 11.26 -6.37 12.98
CA ILE A 324 10.79 -5.12 12.36
C ILE A 324 10.08 -5.48 11.06
N ILE A 325 8.83 -5.01 10.89
CA ILE A 325 8.00 -5.29 9.71
C ILE A 325 7.59 -3.98 9.04
N LEU A 326 7.79 -3.86 7.74
CA LEU A 326 7.21 -2.82 6.91
C LEU A 326 5.88 -3.28 6.31
N GLY A 327 4.80 -2.59 6.64
CA GLY A 327 3.41 -2.97 6.37
C GLY A 327 2.72 -3.62 7.56
N GLY A 328 1.65 -4.37 7.31
CA GLY A 328 0.94 -5.11 8.34
C GLY A 328 1.53 -6.51 8.59
N PRO A 329 1.14 -7.20 9.68
CA PRO A 329 1.76 -8.48 10.07
C PRO A 329 1.35 -9.65 9.17
N MET A 330 0.34 -9.49 8.30
CA MET A 330 -0.15 -10.58 7.46
C MET A 330 0.50 -10.59 6.07
N MET A 331 0.79 -9.41 5.49
CA MET A 331 1.35 -9.27 4.14
C MET A 331 2.60 -8.38 4.10
N GLY A 332 3.02 -7.83 5.22
CA GLY A 332 4.23 -7.00 5.32
C GLY A 332 5.51 -7.77 5.05
N THR A 333 6.60 -7.04 5.05
CA THR A 333 7.95 -7.58 4.82
C THR A 333 8.81 -7.34 6.05
N SER A 334 9.38 -8.40 6.60
CA SER A 334 10.37 -8.31 7.68
C SER A 334 11.63 -7.62 7.18
N CYS A 335 12.15 -6.67 7.95
CA CYS A 335 13.37 -5.92 7.64
C CYS A 335 14.56 -6.56 8.35
N ARG A 336 15.73 -6.46 7.72
CA ARG A 336 16.98 -6.92 8.29
C ARG A 336 17.40 -6.08 9.50
N ASP A 337 17.22 -4.76 9.40
CA ASP A 337 17.65 -3.78 10.40
C ASP A 337 16.80 -2.49 10.27
N ASP A 338 17.01 -1.57 11.17
CA ASP A 338 16.37 -0.27 11.23
C ASP A 338 17.07 0.82 10.38
N GLN A 339 18.14 0.48 9.65
CA GLN A 339 18.80 1.39 8.70
C GLN A 339 18.08 1.43 7.35
N THR A 340 17.11 0.55 7.14
CA THR A 340 16.26 0.52 5.94
C THR A 340 15.49 1.85 5.83
N PRO A 341 15.52 2.55 4.68
CA PRO A 341 14.74 3.77 4.50
C PRO A 341 13.27 3.48 4.18
N ILE A 342 12.36 4.34 4.67
CA ILE A 342 10.95 4.30 4.30
C ILE A 342 10.76 4.63 2.81
N SER A 343 9.89 3.92 2.14
CA SER A 343 9.58 4.13 0.73
C SER A 343 8.14 4.62 0.53
N LYS A 344 7.80 5.02 -0.70
CA LYS A 344 6.45 5.44 -1.09
C LYS A 344 5.36 4.39 -0.78
N THR A 345 5.70 3.10 -0.74
CA THR A 345 4.75 1.99 -0.55
C THR A 345 4.48 1.63 0.90
N ASN A 346 5.31 2.10 1.84
CA ASN A 346 5.21 1.70 3.24
C ASN A 346 4.11 2.49 3.97
N ASN A 347 3.14 1.80 4.52
CA ASN A 347 2.02 2.35 5.28
C ASN A 347 2.03 1.95 6.76
N GLY A 348 2.97 1.09 7.16
CA GLY A 348 3.16 0.64 8.53
C GLY A 348 4.61 0.31 8.82
N LEU A 349 5.01 0.56 10.04
CA LEU A 349 6.26 0.17 10.67
C LEU A 349 5.90 -0.49 12.00
N LEU A 350 6.01 -1.81 12.05
CA LEU A 350 5.71 -2.57 13.26
C LEU A 350 7.00 -3.10 13.85
N VAL A 351 7.17 -2.90 15.16
CA VAL A 351 8.31 -3.42 15.89
C VAL A 351 7.82 -4.35 16.98
N PHE A 352 8.08 -5.65 16.82
CA PHE A 352 7.63 -6.69 17.71
C PHE A 352 8.71 -7.08 18.71
N ASN A 353 8.28 -7.34 19.94
CA ASN A 353 9.09 -7.96 20.96
C ASN A 353 9.18 -9.49 20.75
N GLU A 354 10.01 -10.18 21.52
CA GLU A 354 10.22 -11.63 21.42
C GLU A 354 8.92 -12.45 21.53
N LYS A 355 7.98 -12.02 22.38
CA LYS A 355 6.71 -12.72 22.56
C LYS A 355 5.83 -12.65 21.31
N GLU A 356 5.80 -11.50 20.63
CA GLU A 356 5.01 -11.29 19.42
C GLU A 356 5.67 -11.93 18.19
N ALA A 357 7.00 -11.84 18.09
CA ALA A 357 7.79 -12.40 16.99
C ALA A 357 7.98 -13.92 17.08
N LYS A 358 7.62 -14.55 18.22
CA LYS A 358 7.84 -15.98 18.41
C LYS A 358 7.08 -16.83 17.40
N MET A 359 7.80 -17.48 16.52
CA MET A 359 7.26 -18.46 15.58
C MET A 359 7.23 -19.85 16.21
N ALA A 360 6.08 -20.52 16.09
CA ALA A 360 5.97 -21.93 16.48
C ALA A 360 6.58 -22.82 15.39
N ALA A 361 7.22 -23.92 15.82
CA ALA A 361 7.79 -24.88 14.89
C ALA A 361 6.73 -25.51 13.99
N GLU A 362 7.08 -25.70 12.73
CA GLU A 362 6.26 -26.37 11.74
C GLU A 362 6.18 -27.88 12.03
N THR A 363 5.00 -28.48 11.88
CA THR A 363 4.78 -29.92 12.01
C THR A 363 4.10 -30.49 10.78
N ALA A 364 3.96 -31.82 10.71
CA ALA A 364 3.32 -32.49 9.61
C ALA A 364 1.83 -32.07 9.45
N CYS A 365 1.37 -31.96 8.21
CA CYS A 365 0.00 -31.62 7.92
C CYS A 365 -0.98 -32.68 8.45
N ILE A 366 -1.91 -32.31 9.34
CA ILE A 366 -2.93 -33.18 9.92
C ILE A 366 -4.20 -33.30 9.07
N ARG A 367 -4.21 -32.76 7.85
CA ARG A 367 -5.32 -32.81 6.87
C ARG A 367 -6.67 -32.27 7.39
N CYS A 368 -6.67 -31.30 8.30
CA CYS A 368 -7.89 -30.76 8.94
C CYS A 368 -8.75 -29.87 8.02
N GLY A 369 -8.27 -29.44 6.85
CA GLY A 369 -9.00 -28.64 5.86
C GLY A 369 -9.23 -27.16 6.26
N ARG A 370 -8.69 -26.65 7.37
CA ARG A 370 -8.88 -25.26 7.80
C ARG A 370 -8.36 -24.25 6.77
N CYS A 371 -7.21 -24.53 6.16
CA CYS A 371 -6.61 -23.66 5.14
C CYS A 371 -7.50 -23.55 3.88
N LEU A 372 -8.18 -24.62 3.49
CA LEU A 372 -9.12 -24.61 2.38
C LEU A 372 -10.33 -23.72 2.67
N ARG A 373 -10.93 -23.88 3.87
CA ARG A 373 -12.09 -23.08 4.28
C ARG A 373 -11.76 -21.59 4.51
N ALA A 374 -10.51 -21.26 4.77
CA ALA A 374 -10.06 -19.89 5.00
C ALA A 374 -9.61 -19.16 3.71
N CYS A 375 -9.45 -19.88 2.61
CA CYS A 375 -8.96 -19.28 1.38
C CYS A 375 -10.06 -18.50 0.65
N PRO A 376 -9.98 -17.17 0.53
CA PRO A 376 -11.00 -16.35 -0.13
C PRO A 376 -11.14 -16.65 -1.63
N LEU A 377 -10.12 -17.26 -2.23
CA LEU A 377 -10.11 -17.65 -3.65
C LEU A 377 -10.37 -19.16 -3.86
N SER A 378 -10.83 -19.86 -2.82
CA SER A 378 -11.17 -21.28 -2.85
C SER A 378 -10.03 -22.22 -3.33
N LEU A 379 -8.77 -21.77 -3.16
CA LEU A 379 -7.61 -22.61 -3.44
C LEU A 379 -7.46 -23.72 -2.40
N SER A 380 -6.68 -24.76 -2.76
CA SER A 380 -6.29 -25.82 -1.83
C SER A 380 -4.83 -25.64 -1.35
N PRO A 381 -4.55 -24.80 -0.32
CA PRO A 381 -3.17 -24.53 0.10
C PRO A 381 -2.41 -25.80 0.54
N ALA A 382 -3.09 -26.77 1.13
CA ALA A 382 -2.44 -28.05 1.50
C ALA A 382 -2.11 -28.93 0.29
N ALA A 383 -2.82 -28.81 -0.83
CA ALA A 383 -2.45 -29.49 -2.07
C ALA A 383 -1.29 -28.77 -2.77
N LEU A 384 -1.30 -27.44 -2.78
CA LEU A 384 -0.20 -26.61 -3.28
C LEU A 384 1.11 -26.89 -2.51
N ASP A 385 1.04 -26.98 -1.18
CA ASP A 385 2.17 -27.37 -0.31
C ASP A 385 2.79 -28.71 -0.73
N ARG A 386 1.95 -29.73 -0.96
CA ARG A 386 2.42 -31.05 -1.43
C ARG A 386 3.02 -31.00 -2.83
N ALA A 387 2.37 -30.30 -3.76
CA ALA A 387 2.87 -30.14 -5.12
C ALA A 387 4.23 -29.40 -5.16
N TYR A 388 4.38 -28.35 -4.32
CA TYR A 388 5.65 -27.65 -4.18
C TYR A 388 6.77 -28.59 -3.70
N HIS A 389 6.54 -29.36 -2.64
CA HIS A 389 7.56 -30.28 -2.08
C HIS A 389 7.85 -31.48 -2.99
N ALA A 390 6.92 -31.84 -3.88
CA ALA A 390 7.12 -32.84 -4.90
C ALA A 390 7.76 -32.27 -6.19
N GLU A 391 8.04 -30.96 -6.22
CA GLU A 391 8.52 -30.21 -7.40
C GLU A 391 7.64 -30.40 -8.65
N ASP A 392 6.35 -30.67 -8.45
CA ASP A 392 5.37 -30.94 -9.50
C ASP A 392 4.77 -29.63 -10.04
N VAL A 393 5.43 -29.10 -11.07
CA VAL A 393 5.04 -27.83 -11.73
C VAL A 393 3.66 -27.94 -12.38
N GLU A 394 3.32 -29.11 -12.97
CA GLU A 394 2.03 -29.28 -13.63
C GLU A 394 0.89 -29.35 -12.59
N ALA A 395 1.09 -29.98 -11.45
CA ALA A 395 0.13 -29.94 -10.35
C ALA A 395 -0.01 -28.50 -9.79
N LEU A 396 1.07 -27.72 -9.65
CA LEU A 396 1.00 -26.32 -9.23
C LEU A 396 0.14 -25.48 -10.17
N LYS A 397 0.30 -25.65 -11.49
CA LYS A 397 -0.54 -24.99 -12.52
C LYS A 397 -1.99 -25.44 -12.42
N ALA A 398 -2.24 -26.74 -12.37
CA ALA A 398 -3.60 -27.33 -12.28
C ALA A 398 -4.32 -26.90 -10.99
N LEU A 399 -3.60 -26.64 -9.90
CA LEU A 399 -4.09 -26.11 -8.63
C LEU A 399 -4.18 -24.60 -8.60
N HIS A 400 -3.93 -23.91 -9.72
CA HIS A 400 -4.05 -22.46 -9.88
C HIS A 400 -3.21 -21.64 -8.88
N VAL A 401 -1.95 -22.03 -8.62
CA VAL A 401 -1.10 -21.33 -7.65
C VAL A 401 -0.95 -19.83 -7.97
N ASN A 402 -1.00 -19.43 -9.25
CA ASN A 402 -0.91 -18.03 -9.67
C ASN A 402 -2.11 -17.18 -9.20
N LEU A 403 -3.24 -17.80 -8.89
CA LEU A 403 -4.39 -17.11 -8.31
C LEU A 403 -4.14 -16.68 -6.85
N CYS A 404 -3.21 -17.32 -6.14
CA CYS A 404 -2.91 -17.02 -4.75
C CYS A 404 -2.48 -15.54 -4.60
N MET A 405 -3.17 -14.76 -3.76
CA MET A 405 -2.82 -13.37 -3.47
C MET A 405 -1.92 -13.21 -2.23
N GLU A 406 -1.41 -14.31 -1.70
CA GLU A 406 -0.41 -14.36 -0.61
C GLU A 406 -0.88 -13.69 0.70
N CYS A 407 -2.19 -13.69 0.95
CA CYS A 407 -2.83 -12.98 2.06
C CYS A 407 -2.55 -13.56 3.46
N GLY A 408 -1.93 -14.71 3.58
CA GLY A 408 -1.62 -15.31 4.89
C GLY A 408 -2.75 -16.08 5.57
N CYS A 409 -4.01 -15.99 5.15
CA CYS A 409 -5.15 -16.64 5.81
C CYS A 409 -4.93 -18.13 6.10
N CYS A 410 -4.41 -18.87 5.11
CA CYS A 410 -4.17 -20.31 5.22
C CYS A 410 -3.09 -20.66 6.26
N ALA A 411 -2.01 -19.89 6.32
CA ALA A 411 -0.94 -20.07 7.29
C ALA A 411 -1.42 -19.70 8.72
N TYR A 412 -2.16 -18.60 8.84
CA TYR A 412 -2.70 -18.12 10.12
C TYR A 412 -3.59 -19.15 10.82
N VAL A 413 -4.49 -19.81 10.07
CA VAL A 413 -5.43 -20.82 10.63
C VAL A 413 -4.82 -22.22 10.76
N CYS A 414 -3.58 -22.43 10.30
CA CYS A 414 -2.96 -23.75 10.29
C CYS A 414 -2.54 -24.19 11.70
N PRO A 415 -3.13 -25.25 12.29
CA PRO A 415 -2.74 -25.73 13.60
C PRO A 415 -1.35 -26.38 13.59
N ALA A 416 -0.92 -26.91 12.42
CA ALA A 416 0.41 -27.49 12.21
C ALA A 416 1.48 -26.44 11.87
N LYS A 417 1.12 -25.15 11.87
CA LYS A 417 2.03 -24.02 11.60
C LYS A 417 2.81 -24.11 10.28
N ARG A 418 2.18 -24.78 9.26
CA ARG A 418 2.78 -24.90 7.93
C ARG A 418 2.97 -23.55 7.28
N HIS A 419 4.14 -23.34 6.67
CA HIS A 419 4.50 -22.09 5.97
C HIS A 419 3.83 -21.98 4.58
N LEU A 420 2.50 -22.20 4.54
CA LEU A 420 1.73 -22.35 3.30
C LEU A 420 1.88 -21.17 2.33
N VAL A 421 1.99 -19.94 2.83
CA VAL A 421 2.19 -18.76 1.98
C VAL A 421 3.56 -18.80 1.30
N VAL A 422 4.61 -19.11 2.06
CA VAL A 422 5.98 -19.22 1.53
C VAL A 422 6.05 -20.29 0.44
N TYR A 423 5.44 -21.44 0.66
CA TYR A 423 5.40 -22.52 -0.34
C TYR A 423 4.62 -22.14 -1.60
N ASN A 424 3.53 -21.37 -1.46
CA ASN A 424 2.82 -20.83 -2.62
C ASN A 424 3.66 -19.83 -3.40
N GLN A 425 4.41 -18.94 -2.70
CA GLN A 425 5.32 -17.97 -3.33
C GLN A 425 6.44 -18.68 -4.11
N LEU A 426 7.07 -19.68 -3.49
CA LEU A 426 8.10 -20.48 -4.12
C LEU A 426 7.55 -21.31 -5.30
N GLY A 427 6.35 -21.88 -5.15
CA GLY A 427 5.66 -22.58 -6.24
C GLY A 427 5.38 -21.69 -7.45
N LYS A 428 5.00 -20.43 -7.25
CA LYS A 428 4.87 -19.45 -8.35
C LYS A 428 6.19 -19.18 -9.07
N GLN A 429 7.31 -19.16 -8.32
CA GLN A 429 8.64 -18.97 -8.93
C GLN A 429 9.06 -20.17 -9.77
N MET A 430 8.66 -21.40 -9.38
CA MET A 430 8.91 -22.61 -10.18
C MET A 430 8.21 -22.57 -11.54
N ILE A 431 7.01 -21.99 -11.62
CA ILE A 431 6.26 -21.87 -12.88
C ILE A 431 6.88 -20.84 -13.83
N LYS A 432 7.58 -19.81 -13.29
CA LYS A 432 8.20 -18.74 -14.08
C LYS A 432 9.54 -19.13 -14.71
N LYS A 433 10.15 -20.21 -14.22
CA LYS A 433 11.38 -20.78 -14.79
C LYS A 433 11.06 -21.68 -15.97
#